data_c763a765704edd5eef9c2c16f5fb8233
#
_entry.id   c763a765704edd5eef9c2c16f5fb8233
#
_cell.length_a   1.000
_cell.length_b   1.000
_cell.length_c   1.000
_cell.angle_alpha   90.00
_cell.angle_beta   90.00
_cell.angle_gamma   90.00
#
_symmetry.space_group_name_H-M   'P 1'
#
loop_
_entity.id
_entity.type
_entity.pdbx_description
1 polymer ?
#
loop_
_entity_poly.entity_id
_entity_poly.type
_entity_poly.pdbx_seq_one_letter_code
_entity_poly.pdbx_strand_id
1 'polypeptide(L)'
;MRPNGNPPRAALVAIRELEGALDDRHDARDSAKAALDAARSEAERLLTEARAAGAEAGRRRRAALLTDAEADAAAIRATGETQAAEVLRQHSVAREALIAEFSAVVLEQEA
;
A
#
# COMPACT_ATOMS: atom_id res chain seq x y z
N MET A 1 -23.34 33.85 -74.79
CA MET A 1 -22.62 32.58 -74.71
C MET A 1 -23.09 31.78 -73.51
N ARG A 2 -23.61 30.63 -73.73
CA ARG A 2 -24.15 29.83 -72.66
C ARG A 2 -23.02 29.11 -71.96
N PRO A 3 -22.87 29.23 -70.64
CA PRO A 3 -21.83 28.46 -69.92
C PRO A 3 -22.10 26.96 -70.09
N ASN A 4 -21.07 26.19 -70.34
CA ASN A 4 -21.18 24.75 -70.35
C ASN A 4 -21.67 24.30 -68.97
N GLY A 5 -22.55 23.30 -68.92
CA GLY A 5 -23.03 22.75 -67.65
C GLY A 5 -21.95 22.12 -66.76
N ASN A 6 -20.72 22.07 -67.27
CA ASN A 6 -19.58 21.59 -66.52
C ASN A 6 -18.87 22.75 -65.80
N PRO A 7 -18.53 22.62 -64.57
CA PRO A 7 -17.79 23.64 -63.84
C PRO A 7 -16.41 23.86 -64.49
N PRO A 8 -15.84 25.09 -64.40
CA PRO A 8 -14.50 25.36 -64.87
C PRO A 8 -13.48 24.40 -64.25
N ARG A 9 -12.45 24.10 -65.03
CA ARG A 9 -11.36 23.21 -64.52
C ARG A 9 -10.72 23.65 -63.19
N ALA A 10 -10.56 24.96 -63.03
CA ALA A 10 -10.05 25.55 -61.82
C ALA A 10 -10.98 25.28 -60.61
N ALA A 11 -12.31 25.34 -60.84
CA ALA A 11 -13.27 25.03 -59.77
C ALA A 11 -13.24 23.55 -59.36
N LEU A 12 -13.08 22.63 -60.33
CA LEU A 12 -12.95 21.21 -60.09
C LEU A 12 -11.67 20.88 -59.27
N VAL A 13 -10.56 21.52 -59.64
CA VAL A 13 -9.29 21.37 -58.92
C VAL A 13 -9.43 21.88 -57.47
N ALA A 14 -10.04 23.05 -57.28
CA ALA A 14 -10.29 23.62 -55.96
C ALA A 14 -11.18 22.72 -55.10
N ILE A 15 -12.22 22.11 -55.68
CA ILE A 15 -13.09 21.17 -54.98
C ILE A 15 -12.30 19.92 -54.56
N ARG A 16 -11.48 19.36 -55.42
CA ARG A 16 -10.64 18.20 -55.12
C ARG A 16 -9.62 18.49 -54.04
N GLU A 17 -9.00 19.67 -54.07
CA GLU A 17 -8.08 20.12 -53.04
C GLU A 17 -8.79 20.25 -51.68
N LEU A 18 -10.00 20.81 -51.67
CA LEU A 18 -10.82 20.94 -50.48
C LEU A 18 -11.22 19.56 -49.91
N GLU A 19 -11.65 18.65 -50.78
CA GLU A 19 -12.00 17.29 -50.40
C GLU A 19 -10.79 16.55 -49.79
N GLY A 20 -9.62 16.69 -50.43
CA GLY A 20 -8.37 16.13 -49.88
C GLY A 20 -8.00 16.71 -48.54
N ALA A 21 -8.16 18.03 -48.35
CA ALA A 21 -7.90 18.67 -47.07
C ALA A 21 -8.90 18.22 -46.00
N LEU A 22 -10.15 17.99 -46.33
CA LEU A 22 -11.17 17.46 -45.42
C LEU A 22 -10.86 16.01 -45.03
N ASP A 23 -10.45 15.19 -45.99
CA ASP A 23 -10.05 13.79 -45.72
C ASP A 23 -8.84 13.74 -44.81
N ASP A 24 -7.82 14.58 -45.04
CA ASP A 24 -6.65 14.70 -44.19
C ASP A 24 -7.04 15.11 -42.76
N ARG A 25 -8.01 16.01 -42.62
CA ARG A 25 -8.55 16.40 -41.31
C ARG A 25 -9.26 15.27 -40.62
N HIS A 26 -10.05 14.48 -41.33
CA HIS A 26 -10.72 13.31 -40.79
C HIS A 26 -9.72 12.27 -40.34
N ASP A 27 -8.69 12.00 -41.14
CA ASP A 27 -7.62 11.05 -40.80
C ASP A 27 -6.84 11.51 -39.57
N ALA A 28 -6.52 12.80 -39.49
CA ALA A 28 -5.83 13.37 -38.34
C ALA A 28 -6.70 13.27 -37.08
N ARG A 29 -8.00 13.52 -37.19
CA ARG A 29 -8.96 13.41 -36.07
C ARG A 29 -9.07 11.96 -35.60
N ASP A 30 -9.19 11.02 -36.54
CA ASP A 30 -9.30 9.61 -36.24
C ASP A 30 -8.01 9.08 -35.57
N SER A 31 -6.84 9.51 -36.06
CA SER A 31 -5.56 9.18 -35.46
C SER A 31 -5.43 9.74 -34.04
N ALA A 32 -5.87 11.00 -33.84
CA ALA A 32 -5.86 11.64 -32.53
C ALA A 32 -6.78 10.90 -31.53
N LYS A 33 -7.97 10.51 -32.01
CA LYS A 33 -8.93 9.74 -31.22
C LYS A 33 -8.37 8.37 -30.84
N ALA A 34 -7.77 7.67 -31.81
CA ALA A 34 -7.14 6.37 -31.55
C ALA A 34 -5.99 6.49 -30.56
N ALA A 35 -5.16 7.52 -30.68
CA ALA A 35 -4.08 7.79 -29.73
C ALA A 35 -4.61 8.10 -28.33
N LEU A 36 -5.70 8.88 -28.24
CA LEU A 36 -6.33 9.19 -26.95
C LEU A 36 -6.93 7.94 -26.31
N ASP A 37 -7.62 7.12 -27.08
CA ASP A 37 -8.21 5.87 -26.59
C ASP A 37 -7.12 4.90 -26.13
N ALA A 38 -6.01 4.79 -26.85
CA ALA A 38 -4.86 3.99 -26.46
C ALA A 38 -4.22 4.51 -25.18
N ALA A 39 -4.08 5.83 -25.03
CA ALA A 39 -3.54 6.45 -23.83
C ALA A 39 -4.45 6.21 -22.62
N ARG A 40 -5.76 6.28 -22.79
CA ARG A 40 -6.73 5.98 -21.73
C ARG A 40 -6.67 4.52 -21.30
N SER A 41 -6.60 3.59 -22.25
CA SER A 41 -6.46 2.16 -21.94
C SER A 41 -5.17 1.88 -21.19
N GLU A 42 -4.07 2.49 -21.59
CA GLU A 42 -2.77 2.37 -20.92
C GLU A 42 -2.82 2.94 -19.50
N ALA A 43 -3.46 4.10 -19.33
CA ALA A 43 -3.65 4.71 -18.01
C ALA A 43 -4.47 3.81 -17.09
N GLU A 44 -5.56 3.21 -17.59
CA GLU A 44 -6.38 2.26 -16.83
C GLU A 44 -5.57 1.02 -16.44
N ARG A 45 -4.76 0.50 -17.35
CA ARG A 45 -3.87 -0.63 -17.08
C ARG A 45 -2.88 -0.29 -15.97
N LEU A 46 -2.22 0.86 -16.07
CA LEU A 46 -1.26 1.33 -15.07
C LEU A 46 -1.91 1.54 -13.72
N LEU A 47 -3.12 2.11 -13.67
CA LEU A 47 -3.86 2.28 -12.42
C LEU A 47 -4.23 0.94 -11.79
N THR A 48 -4.68 -0.02 -12.60
CA THR A 48 -5.01 -1.36 -12.11
C THR A 48 -3.78 -2.06 -11.53
N GLU A 49 -2.65 -2.00 -12.25
CA GLU A 49 -1.39 -2.56 -11.78
C GLU A 49 -0.89 -1.88 -10.49
N ALA A 50 -0.96 -0.55 -10.45
CA ALA A 50 -0.53 0.21 -9.28
C ALA A 50 -1.39 -0.12 -8.05
N ARG A 51 -2.70 -0.24 -8.21
CA ARG A 51 -3.62 -0.64 -7.13
C ARG A 51 -3.33 -2.05 -6.64
N ALA A 52 -3.10 -2.98 -7.55
CA ALA A 52 -2.76 -4.35 -7.20
C ALA A 52 -1.42 -4.44 -6.46
N ALA A 53 -0.40 -3.73 -6.97
CA ALA A 53 0.91 -3.67 -6.33
C ALA A 53 0.83 -3.00 -4.95
N GLY A 54 0.06 -1.92 -4.84
CA GLY A 54 -0.15 -1.22 -3.56
C GLY A 54 -0.87 -2.10 -2.53
N ALA A 55 -1.91 -2.82 -2.94
CA ALA A 55 -2.63 -3.75 -2.07
C ALA A 55 -1.71 -4.88 -1.59
N GLU A 56 -0.89 -5.44 -2.48
CA GLU A 56 0.08 -6.49 -2.12
C GLU A 56 1.15 -5.96 -1.17
N ALA A 57 1.72 -4.79 -1.45
CA ALA A 57 2.68 -4.15 -0.56
C ALA A 57 2.08 -3.86 0.81
N GLY A 58 0.81 -3.43 0.85
CA GLY A 58 0.07 -3.21 2.08
C GLY A 58 -0.13 -4.48 2.89
N ARG A 59 -0.47 -5.59 2.23
CA ARG A 59 -0.58 -6.90 2.89
C ARG A 59 0.74 -7.37 3.49
N ARG A 60 1.82 -7.24 2.73
CA ARG A 60 3.17 -7.62 3.21
C ARG A 60 3.59 -6.78 4.41
N ARG A 61 3.37 -5.48 4.34
CA ARG A 61 3.69 -4.58 5.45
C ARG A 61 2.89 -4.91 6.69
N ARG A 62 1.61 -5.18 6.53
CA ARG A 62 0.75 -5.59 7.66
C ARG A 62 1.23 -6.89 8.28
N ALA A 63 1.55 -7.89 7.46
CA ALA A 63 2.07 -9.17 7.92
C ALA A 63 3.40 -8.99 8.69
N ALA A 64 4.32 -8.17 8.17
CA ALA A 64 5.58 -7.88 8.83
C ALA A 64 5.37 -7.16 10.17
N LEU A 65 4.49 -6.17 10.23
CA LEU A 65 4.16 -5.45 11.46
C LEU A 65 3.51 -6.36 12.50
N LEU A 66 2.64 -7.26 12.09
CA LEU A 66 2.04 -8.26 13.00
C LEU A 66 3.10 -9.21 13.55
N THR A 67 4.00 -9.70 12.71
CA THR A 67 5.09 -10.56 13.15
C THR A 67 5.98 -9.85 14.15
N ASP A 68 6.35 -8.61 13.89
CA ASP A 68 7.16 -7.80 14.79
C ASP A 68 6.43 -7.53 16.12
N ALA A 69 5.14 -7.20 16.05
CA ALA A 69 4.32 -6.95 17.23
C ALA A 69 4.17 -8.23 18.10
N GLU A 70 3.99 -9.38 17.47
CA GLU A 70 3.93 -10.67 18.17
C GLU A 70 5.24 -11.00 18.84
N ALA A 71 6.38 -10.75 18.17
CA ALA A 71 7.71 -10.93 18.73
C ALA A 71 7.93 -10.00 19.93
N ASP A 72 7.56 -8.73 19.81
CA ASP A 72 7.66 -7.76 20.89
C ASP A 72 6.79 -8.15 22.09
N ALA A 73 5.55 -8.59 21.82
CA ALA A 73 4.65 -9.05 22.87
C ALA A 73 5.21 -10.29 23.60
N ALA A 74 5.79 -11.22 22.86
CA ALA A 74 6.43 -12.40 23.45
C ALA A 74 7.63 -12.01 24.31
N ALA A 75 8.45 -11.08 23.86
CA ALA A 75 9.58 -10.57 24.62
C ALA A 75 9.14 -9.86 25.92
N ILE A 76 8.10 -9.05 25.83
CA ILE A 76 7.52 -8.35 26.99
C ILE A 76 6.98 -9.36 28.00
N ARG A 77 6.26 -10.38 27.56
CA ARG A 77 5.76 -11.46 28.45
C ARG A 77 6.90 -12.21 29.10
N ALA A 78 7.93 -12.59 28.34
CA ALA A 78 9.07 -13.30 28.87
C ALA A 78 9.81 -12.48 29.95
N THR A 79 10.02 -11.19 29.69
CA THR A 79 10.59 -10.26 30.64
C THR A 79 9.73 -10.14 31.90
N GLY A 80 8.41 -9.99 31.73
CA GLY A 80 7.45 -9.91 32.83
C GLY A 80 7.44 -11.17 33.69
N GLU A 81 7.48 -12.36 33.09
CA GLU A 81 7.53 -13.63 33.76
C GLU A 81 8.84 -13.77 34.58
N THR A 82 9.96 -13.38 33.99
CA THR A 82 11.25 -13.37 34.67
C THR A 82 11.26 -12.42 35.87
N GLN A 83 10.73 -11.22 35.71
CA GLN A 83 10.62 -10.24 36.79
C GLN A 83 9.68 -10.72 37.90
N ALA A 84 8.54 -11.31 37.54
CA ALA A 84 7.60 -11.87 38.49
C ALA A 84 8.23 -13.02 39.30
N ALA A 85 8.94 -13.91 38.61
CA ALA A 85 9.66 -15.00 39.29
C ALA A 85 10.72 -14.48 40.26
N GLU A 86 11.46 -13.43 39.86
CA GLU A 86 12.46 -12.79 40.72
C GLU A 86 11.83 -12.13 41.95
N VAL A 87 10.71 -11.43 41.78
CA VAL A 87 9.97 -10.83 42.90
C VAL A 87 9.48 -11.90 43.87
N LEU A 88 8.93 -13.01 43.36
CA LEU A 88 8.49 -14.13 44.20
C LEU A 88 9.65 -14.76 44.93
N ARG A 89 10.79 -14.94 44.29
CA ARG A 89 12.00 -15.47 44.90
C ARG A 89 12.48 -14.59 46.07
N GLN A 90 12.56 -13.28 45.83
CA GLN A 90 12.96 -12.30 46.85
C GLN A 90 11.97 -12.29 48.02
N HIS A 91 10.68 -12.38 47.73
CA HIS A 91 9.65 -12.47 48.76
C HIS A 91 9.79 -13.74 49.61
N SER A 92 10.04 -14.89 48.98
CA SER A 92 10.28 -16.14 49.69
C SER A 92 11.51 -16.09 50.59
N VAL A 93 12.62 -15.54 50.10
CA VAL A 93 13.86 -15.37 50.89
C VAL A 93 13.62 -14.45 52.09
N ALA A 94 12.95 -13.31 51.86
CA ALA A 94 12.63 -12.37 52.96
C ALA A 94 11.70 -12.99 54.00
N ARG A 95 10.71 -13.75 53.55
CA ARG A 95 9.78 -14.46 54.43
C ARG A 95 10.50 -15.49 55.29
N GLU A 96 11.37 -16.29 54.70
CA GLU A 96 12.16 -17.28 55.44
C GLU A 96 13.09 -16.64 56.47
N ALA A 97 13.73 -15.52 56.10
CA ALA A 97 14.58 -14.76 57.03
C ALA A 97 13.78 -14.21 58.19
N LEU A 98 12.59 -13.69 57.97
CA LEU A 98 11.70 -13.21 59.05
C LEU A 98 11.22 -14.33 59.94
N ILE A 99 10.89 -15.48 59.38
CA ILE A 99 10.47 -16.66 60.16
C ILE A 99 11.63 -17.15 61.04
N ALA A 100 12.85 -17.24 60.50
CA ALA A 100 14.02 -17.64 61.23
C ALA A 100 14.33 -16.67 62.39
N GLU A 101 14.27 -15.38 62.12
CA GLU A 101 14.49 -14.33 63.10
C GLU A 101 13.43 -14.36 64.22
N PHE A 102 12.18 -14.49 63.87
CA PHE A 102 11.07 -14.61 64.80
C PHE A 102 11.20 -15.88 65.66
N SER A 103 11.55 -17.03 65.10
CA SER A 103 11.76 -18.28 65.78
C SER A 103 12.91 -18.19 66.78
N ALA A 104 14.00 -17.52 66.40
CA ALA A 104 15.11 -17.29 67.29
C ALA A 104 14.74 -16.47 68.55
N VAL A 105 13.94 -15.39 68.31
CA VAL A 105 13.44 -14.55 69.41
C VAL A 105 12.51 -15.34 70.33
N VAL A 106 11.64 -16.16 69.85
CA VAL A 106 10.72 -17.01 70.60
C VAL A 106 11.52 -18.02 71.45
N LEU A 107 12.50 -18.65 70.82
CA LEU A 107 13.35 -19.59 71.50
C LEU A 107 14.18 -18.93 72.66
N GLU A 108 14.68 -17.74 72.48
CA GLU A 108 15.32 -16.96 73.48
C GLU A 108 14.41 -16.66 74.69
N GLN A 109 13.15 -16.36 74.44
CA GLN A 109 12.17 -16.08 75.47
C GLN A 109 11.77 -17.32 76.29
N GLU A 110 11.82 -18.48 75.66
CA GLU A 110 11.50 -19.75 76.37
C GLU A 110 12.68 -20.29 77.23
N ALA A 111 13.85 -19.81 76.89
CA ALA A 111 15.01 -20.14 77.70
C ALA A 111 15.08 -19.24 78.91
#